data_249f2c7175f83f252de0f0fa414654d6
#
_entry.id   249f2c7175f83f252de0f0fa414654d6
#
_cell.length_a   1.000
_cell.length_b   1.000
_cell.length_c   1.000
_cell.angle_alpha   90.00
_cell.angle_beta   90.00
_cell.angle_gamma   90.00
#
_symmetry.space_group_name_H-M   'P 1'
#
loop_
_entity.id
_entity.type
_entity.pdbx_description
1 polymer ?
#
loop_
_entity_poly.entity_id
_entity_poly.type
_entity_poly.pdbx_seq_one_letter_code
_entity_poly.pdbx_strand_id
1 'polypeptide(L)'
;MKKFIKEHLIQTWIIASIVFAILIHILFVTDAPCDKLQAQWGAGDILTYASTVALGLLAVWQNQKIKEENDKAQERLEELTKQANELSIIGRMIDNKSKKLDNLRHAFSDFEAACNVGTITSLCVSSTKIASAHSKLSEHTQKLPRLCNILETEIAGNWGVEFTDISSQIFKLNSLALKIVDQCSGIVSAKGNKETYDDGKITALLKEYAEAYDEFSEARASYIMETEFLLNAISYKNITLEEIREYIKEP
;
A
#
# COMPACT_ATOMS: atom_id res chain seq x y z
N MET A 1 -17.59 17.43 -45.63
CA MET A 1 -16.87 16.77 -46.75
C MET A 1 -15.72 15.88 -46.30
N LYS A 2 -14.75 16.39 -45.51
CA LYS A 2 -13.58 15.56 -45.02
C LYS A 2 -13.97 14.31 -44.22
N LYS A 3 -15.02 14.33 -43.39
CA LYS A 3 -15.47 13.18 -42.59
C LYS A 3 -16.13 12.10 -43.45
N PHE A 4 -16.93 12.49 -44.44
CA PHE A 4 -17.60 11.61 -45.39
C PHE A 4 -16.59 10.86 -46.27
N ILE A 5 -15.54 11.55 -46.76
CA ILE A 5 -14.48 10.94 -47.57
C ILE A 5 -13.69 9.92 -46.73
N LYS A 6 -13.51 10.15 -45.45
CA LYS A 6 -12.78 9.24 -44.54
C LYS A 6 -13.57 7.95 -44.25
N GLU A 7 -14.89 8.04 -44.09
CA GLU A 7 -15.78 6.89 -43.83
C GLU A 7 -16.03 6.04 -45.08
N HIS A 8 -15.97 6.64 -46.27
CA HIS A 8 -16.21 5.95 -47.54
C HIS A 8 -14.99 5.93 -48.47
N LEU A 9 -13.79 5.99 -47.90
CA LEU A 9 -12.55 6.10 -48.67
C LEU A 9 -12.44 4.96 -49.69
N ILE A 10 -12.72 3.73 -49.33
CA ILE A 10 -12.65 2.56 -50.21
C ILE A 10 -13.67 2.67 -51.33
N GLN A 11 -14.91 3.07 -51.02
CA GLN A 11 -15.97 3.24 -52.05
C GLN A 11 -15.63 4.36 -53.02
N THR A 12 -15.09 5.48 -52.52
CA THR A 12 -14.65 6.61 -53.35
C THR A 12 -13.53 6.20 -54.30
N TRP A 13 -12.59 5.38 -53.87
CA TRP A 13 -11.50 4.87 -54.68
C TRP A 13 -11.95 3.85 -55.73
N ILE A 14 -12.89 2.96 -55.41
CA ILE A 14 -13.48 2.03 -56.34
C ILE A 14 -14.17 2.82 -57.47
N ILE A 15 -14.98 3.82 -57.12
CA ILE A 15 -15.67 4.66 -58.09
C ILE A 15 -14.67 5.44 -58.96
N ALA A 16 -13.64 6.05 -58.35
CA ALA A 16 -12.60 6.76 -59.06
C ALA A 16 -11.83 5.84 -60.03
N SER A 17 -11.52 4.61 -59.63
CA SER A 17 -10.87 3.61 -60.51
C SER A 17 -11.72 3.20 -61.68
N ILE A 18 -13.03 3.02 -61.48
CA ILE A 18 -13.97 2.69 -62.56
C ILE A 18 -14.08 3.85 -63.56
N VAL A 19 -14.23 5.09 -63.07
CA VAL A 19 -14.28 6.29 -63.89
C VAL A 19 -12.99 6.46 -64.71
N PHE A 20 -11.83 6.22 -64.05
CA PHE A 20 -10.53 6.28 -64.72
C PHE A 20 -10.38 5.19 -65.83
N ALA A 21 -10.81 3.98 -65.50
CA ALA A 21 -10.81 2.89 -66.51
C ALA A 21 -11.72 3.19 -67.78
N ILE A 22 -12.89 3.79 -67.48
CA ILE A 22 -13.80 4.22 -68.58
C ILE A 22 -13.15 5.35 -69.39
N LEU A 23 -12.54 6.33 -68.76
CA LEU A 23 -11.82 7.41 -69.44
C LEU A 23 -10.69 6.90 -70.32
N ILE A 24 -9.92 5.94 -69.84
CA ILE A 24 -8.86 5.28 -70.61
C ILE A 24 -9.46 4.55 -71.80
N HIS A 25 -10.54 3.77 -71.59
CA HIS A 25 -11.20 3.03 -72.63
C HIS A 25 -11.68 3.97 -73.77
N ILE A 26 -12.30 5.09 -73.40
CA ILE A 26 -12.73 6.11 -74.36
C ILE A 26 -11.54 6.69 -75.14
N LEU A 27 -10.43 7.01 -74.46
CA LEU A 27 -9.23 7.54 -75.11
C LEU A 27 -8.57 6.58 -76.07
N PHE A 28 -8.70 5.26 -75.86
CA PHE A 28 -8.12 4.25 -76.75
C PHE A 28 -9.08 3.78 -77.90
N VAL A 29 -10.39 3.94 -77.71
CA VAL A 29 -11.40 3.52 -78.73
C VAL A 29 -11.77 4.64 -79.70
N THR A 30 -11.65 5.91 -79.33
CA THR A 30 -11.92 7.06 -80.20
C THR A 30 -10.70 7.38 -81.02
N ASP A 31 -10.86 7.36 -82.34
CA ASP A 31 -9.82 7.79 -83.27
C ASP A 31 -9.40 9.24 -82.97
N ALA A 32 -8.09 9.43 -82.76
CA ALA A 32 -7.56 10.75 -82.42
C ALA A 32 -7.71 11.68 -83.67
N PRO A 33 -8.23 12.90 -83.41
CA PRO A 33 -8.47 13.86 -84.53
C PRO A 33 -7.17 14.39 -85.13
N CYS A 34 -6.00 14.05 -84.63
CA CYS A 34 -4.72 14.34 -85.26
C CYS A 34 -3.63 13.40 -84.65
N ASP A 35 -2.59 13.10 -85.47
CA ASP A 35 -1.49 12.19 -85.13
C ASP A 35 -0.71 12.59 -83.87
N LYS A 36 -0.75 13.88 -83.46
CA LYS A 36 -0.09 14.39 -82.25
C LYS A 36 -0.80 14.02 -80.95
N LEU A 37 -2.05 13.56 -81.01
CA LEU A 37 -2.83 13.14 -79.82
C LEU A 37 -2.93 11.62 -79.71
N GLN A 38 -2.29 10.88 -80.65
CA GLN A 38 -2.21 9.44 -80.53
C GLN A 38 -1.37 9.01 -79.30
N ALA A 39 -1.99 8.30 -78.35
CA ALA A 39 -1.27 7.84 -77.15
C ALA A 39 -0.16 6.84 -77.57
N GLN A 40 1.08 7.18 -77.24
CA GLN A 40 2.27 6.32 -77.50
C GLN A 40 2.39 5.19 -76.47
N TRP A 41 1.45 5.09 -75.54
CA TRP A 41 1.50 4.14 -74.39
C TRP A 41 0.72 2.88 -74.76
N GLY A 42 1.34 1.73 -74.53
CA GLY A 42 0.67 0.44 -74.66
C GLY A 42 -0.31 0.18 -73.51
N ALA A 43 -1.31 -0.65 -73.70
CA ALA A 43 -2.26 -1.04 -72.67
C ALA A 43 -1.56 -1.64 -71.45
N GLY A 44 -0.38 -2.26 -71.61
CA GLY A 44 0.46 -2.77 -70.49
C GLY A 44 1.02 -1.69 -69.60
N ASP A 45 1.43 -0.53 -70.17
CA ASP A 45 2.01 0.59 -69.42
C ASP A 45 0.97 1.24 -68.45
N ILE A 46 -0.26 1.35 -68.98
CA ILE A 46 -1.37 1.90 -68.17
C ILE A 46 -1.77 0.96 -67.06
N LEU A 47 -1.79 -0.35 -67.33
CA LEU A 47 -2.10 -1.35 -66.32
C LEU A 47 -1.03 -1.35 -65.21
N THR A 48 0.25 -1.24 -65.60
CA THR A 48 1.37 -1.14 -64.69
C THR A 48 1.28 0.11 -63.81
N TYR A 49 0.98 1.26 -64.43
CA TYR A 49 0.79 2.52 -63.69
C TYR A 49 -0.40 2.44 -62.72
N ALA A 50 -1.55 1.93 -63.18
CA ALA A 50 -2.72 1.77 -62.30
C ALA A 50 -2.46 0.82 -61.16
N SER A 51 -1.75 -0.29 -61.38
CA SER A 51 -1.36 -1.24 -60.36
C SER A 51 -0.41 -0.61 -59.33
N THR A 52 0.58 0.19 -59.77
CA THR A 52 1.52 0.87 -58.91
C THR A 52 0.81 1.89 -58.00
N VAL A 53 -0.12 2.67 -58.56
CA VAL A 53 -0.95 3.61 -57.83
C VAL A 53 -1.83 2.89 -56.80
N ALA A 54 -2.49 1.80 -57.19
CA ALA A 54 -3.32 1.00 -56.29
C ALA A 54 -2.52 0.42 -55.13
N LEU A 55 -1.32 -0.12 -55.40
CA LEU A 55 -0.43 -0.63 -54.36
C LEU A 55 0.06 0.48 -53.42
N GLY A 56 0.41 1.65 -53.95
CA GLY A 56 0.79 2.81 -53.16
C GLY A 56 -0.32 3.27 -52.18
N LEU A 57 -1.56 3.29 -52.70
CA LEU A 57 -2.73 3.65 -51.89
C LEU A 57 -3.04 2.60 -50.83
N LEU A 58 -2.92 1.31 -51.16
CA LEU A 58 -3.08 0.22 -50.20
C LEU A 58 -2.04 0.33 -49.06
N ALA A 59 -0.79 0.64 -49.40
CA ALA A 59 0.28 0.85 -48.42
C ALA A 59 -0.02 2.03 -47.49
N VAL A 60 -0.50 3.16 -48.04
CA VAL A 60 -0.90 4.32 -47.21
C VAL A 60 -2.06 3.95 -46.27
N TRP A 61 -3.06 3.26 -46.76
CA TRP A 61 -4.20 2.81 -45.97
C TRP A 61 -3.76 1.83 -44.84
N GLN A 62 -2.92 0.85 -45.17
CA GLN A 62 -2.37 -0.08 -44.18
C GLN A 62 -1.57 0.65 -43.13
N ASN A 63 -0.72 1.59 -43.51
CA ASN A 63 0.05 2.38 -42.56
C ASN A 63 -0.82 3.22 -41.62
N GLN A 64 -1.91 3.80 -42.15
CA GLN A 64 -2.86 4.54 -41.31
C GLN A 64 -3.57 3.61 -40.32
N LYS A 65 -4.00 2.43 -40.77
CA LYS A 65 -4.64 1.44 -39.92
C LYS A 65 -3.70 0.93 -38.82
N ILE A 66 -2.45 0.61 -39.17
CA ILE A 66 -1.42 0.21 -38.20
C ILE A 66 -1.16 1.33 -37.19
N LYS A 67 -1.13 2.58 -37.64
CA LYS A 67 -0.97 3.71 -36.72
C LYS A 67 -2.15 3.82 -35.75
N GLU A 68 -3.39 3.74 -36.19
CA GLU A 68 -4.57 3.77 -35.33
C GLU A 68 -4.60 2.60 -34.36
N GLU A 69 -4.17 1.41 -34.76
CA GLU A 69 -4.07 0.23 -33.88
C GLU A 69 -2.94 0.41 -32.82
N ASN A 70 -1.79 0.98 -33.22
CA ASN A 70 -0.69 1.27 -32.34
C ASN A 70 -1.06 2.35 -31.30
N ASP A 71 -1.73 3.42 -31.73
CA ASP A 71 -2.18 4.48 -30.82
C ASP A 71 -3.14 3.91 -29.76
N LYS A 72 -4.10 3.06 -30.15
CA LYS A 72 -5.00 2.37 -29.22
C LYS A 72 -4.26 1.38 -28.28
N ALA A 73 -3.25 0.69 -28.81
CA ALA A 73 -2.44 -0.22 -28.01
C ALA A 73 -1.62 0.55 -26.97
N GLN A 74 -1.09 1.72 -27.36
CA GLN A 74 -0.34 2.58 -26.45
C GLN A 74 -1.24 3.14 -25.34
N GLU A 75 -2.44 3.64 -25.67
CA GLU A 75 -3.42 4.10 -24.65
C GLU A 75 -3.74 2.99 -23.63
N ARG A 76 -3.95 1.76 -24.12
CA ARG A 76 -4.20 0.61 -23.22
C ARG A 76 -2.99 0.28 -22.34
N LEU A 77 -1.78 0.37 -22.89
CA LEU A 77 -0.55 0.14 -22.12
C LEU A 77 -0.35 1.21 -21.05
N GLU A 78 -0.64 2.47 -21.34
CA GLU A 78 -0.58 3.56 -20.38
C GLU A 78 -1.58 3.34 -19.23
N GLU A 79 -2.82 2.96 -19.55
CA GLU A 79 -3.84 2.64 -18.56
C GLU A 79 -3.45 1.44 -17.68
N LEU A 80 -2.98 0.34 -18.28
CA LEU A 80 -2.50 -0.84 -17.56
C LEU A 80 -1.30 -0.51 -16.66
N THR A 81 -0.38 0.32 -17.16
CA THR A 81 0.79 0.76 -16.38
C THR A 81 0.36 1.59 -15.17
N LYS A 82 -0.64 2.49 -15.35
CA LYS A 82 -1.20 3.26 -14.25
C LYS A 82 -1.83 2.33 -13.20
N GLN A 83 -2.66 1.40 -13.61
CA GLN A 83 -3.29 0.42 -12.71
C GLN A 83 -2.25 -0.45 -11.99
N ALA A 84 -1.21 -0.91 -12.68
CA ALA A 84 -0.13 -1.69 -12.07
C ALA A 84 0.66 -0.89 -11.03
N ASN A 85 0.90 0.40 -11.29
CA ASN A 85 1.55 1.30 -10.34
C ASN A 85 0.68 1.53 -9.09
N GLU A 86 -0.63 1.73 -9.26
CA GLU A 86 -1.58 1.87 -8.15
C GLU A 86 -1.61 0.63 -7.28
N LEU A 87 -1.73 -0.56 -7.88
CA LEU A 87 -1.66 -1.84 -7.16
C LEU A 87 -0.32 -2.04 -6.43
N SER A 88 0.79 -1.63 -7.03
CA SER A 88 2.11 -1.69 -6.38
C SER A 88 2.20 -0.78 -5.16
N ILE A 89 1.60 0.40 -5.20
CA ILE A 89 1.56 1.32 -4.06
C ILE A 89 0.70 0.71 -2.94
N ILE A 90 -0.49 0.22 -3.26
CA ILE A 90 -1.39 -0.45 -2.31
C ILE A 90 -0.69 -1.65 -1.66
N GLY A 91 -0.03 -2.50 -2.44
CA GLY A 91 0.72 -3.64 -1.93
C GLY A 91 1.81 -3.23 -0.93
N ARG A 92 2.59 -2.19 -1.24
CA ARG A 92 3.60 -1.65 -0.30
C ARG A 92 2.99 -1.08 0.98
N MET A 93 1.81 -0.46 0.89
CA MET A 93 1.11 0.05 2.07
C MET A 93 0.62 -1.09 2.97
N ILE A 94 0.07 -2.16 2.39
CA ILE A 94 -0.34 -3.37 3.11
C ILE A 94 0.86 -4.00 3.82
N ASP A 95 1.98 -4.20 3.11
CA ASP A 95 3.20 -4.78 3.67
C ASP A 95 3.76 -3.94 4.83
N ASN A 96 3.79 -2.60 4.66
CA ASN A 96 4.24 -1.70 5.72
C ASN A 96 3.32 -1.76 6.95
N LYS A 97 2.01 -1.79 6.74
CA LYS A 97 1.04 -1.87 7.83
C LYS A 97 1.11 -3.22 8.55
N SER A 98 1.28 -4.31 7.81
CA SER A 98 1.47 -5.66 8.38
C SER A 98 2.72 -5.72 9.25
N LYS A 99 3.86 -5.20 8.77
CA LYS A 99 5.09 -5.11 9.57
C LYS A 99 4.93 -4.26 10.82
N LYS A 100 4.20 -3.15 10.72
CA LYS A 100 3.88 -2.30 11.88
C LYS A 100 3.05 -3.06 12.90
N LEU A 101 2.05 -3.82 12.48
CA LEU A 101 1.23 -4.65 13.35
C LEU A 101 2.06 -5.71 14.07
N ASP A 102 2.99 -6.37 13.37
CA ASP A 102 3.88 -7.36 13.98
C ASP A 102 4.84 -6.71 15.00
N ASN A 103 5.44 -5.56 14.66
CA ASN A 103 6.27 -4.80 15.59
C ASN A 103 5.48 -4.39 16.84
N LEU A 104 4.25 -3.92 16.66
CA LEU A 104 3.36 -3.54 17.73
C LEU A 104 3.03 -4.71 18.65
N ARG A 105 2.72 -5.89 18.11
CA ARG A 105 2.50 -7.11 18.89
C ARG A 105 3.72 -7.51 19.71
N HIS A 106 4.90 -7.41 19.13
CA HIS A 106 6.15 -7.66 19.84
C HIS A 106 6.39 -6.64 20.95
N ALA A 107 6.19 -5.35 20.66
CA ALA A 107 6.35 -4.29 21.66
C ALA A 107 5.38 -4.46 22.84
N PHE A 108 4.12 -4.82 22.60
CA PHE A 108 3.16 -5.16 23.65
C PHE A 108 3.63 -6.35 24.46
N SER A 109 4.06 -7.43 23.83
CA SER A 109 4.55 -8.64 24.52
C SER A 109 5.76 -8.34 25.40
N ASP A 110 6.72 -7.57 24.91
CA ASP A 110 7.92 -7.19 25.67
C ASP A 110 7.58 -6.30 26.86
N PHE A 111 6.66 -5.36 26.67
CA PHE A 111 6.17 -4.50 27.74
C PHE A 111 5.42 -5.29 28.81
N GLU A 112 4.49 -6.17 28.44
CA GLU A 112 3.77 -7.04 29.37
C GLU A 112 4.71 -7.96 30.16
N ALA A 113 5.69 -8.56 29.49
CA ALA A 113 6.69 -9.40 30.15
C ALA A 113 7.51 -8.61 31.19
N ALA A 114 7.83 -7.35 30.90
CA ALA A 114 8.54 -6.49 31.81
C ALA A 114 7.67 -6.01 32.99
N CYS A 115 6.38 -5.78 32.74
CA CYS A 115 5.38 -5.39 33.74
C CYS A 115 4.92 -6.56 34.62
N ASN A 116 5.32 -7.80 34.34
CA ASN A 116 4.86 -8.98 35.09
C ASN A 116 5.23 -8.91 36.55
N VAL A 117 4.23 -8.53 37.39
CA VAL A 117 4.41 -8.35 38.84
C VAL A 117 4.76 -9.65 39.56
N GLY A 118 4.34 -10.81 39.04
CA GLY A 118 4.76 -12.12 39.58
C GLY A 118 6.26 -12.31 39.49
N THR A 119 6.87 -11.92 38.37
CA THR A 119 8.33 -11.93 38.18
C THR A 119 9.01 -10.94 39.13
N ILE A 120 8.50 -9.70 39.23
CA ILE A 120 9.04 -8.64 40.06
C ILE A 120 8.99 -9.04 41.55
N THR A 121 7.84 -9.49 42.04
CA THR A 121 7.64 -9.89 43.43
C THR A 121 8.43 -11.14 43.83
N SER A 122 8.62 -12.08 42.89
CA SER A 122 9.44 -13.28 43.11
C SER A 122 10.88 -12.94 43.49
N LEU A 123 11.41 -11.81 43.03
CA LEU A 123 12.74 -11.32 43.38
C LEU A 123 12.84 -10.95 44.86
N CYS A 124 11.73 -10.52 45.49
CA CYS A 124 11.67 -10.18 46.91
C CYS A 124 11.58 -11.42 47.81
N VAL A 125 10.94 -12.49 47.32
CA VAL A 125 10.64 -13.70 48.10
C VAL A 125 11.79 -14.70 48.03
N SER A 126 12.30 -14.97 46.83
CA SER A 126 13.17 -16.09 46.54
C SER A 126 14.66 -15.80 46.60
N SER A 127 15.09 -14.54 46.76
CA SER A 127 16.51 -14.24 46.67
C SER A 127 17.24 -14.48 48.00
N THR A 128 18.04 -15.53 48.05
CA THR A 128 19.05 -15.77 49.08
C THR A 128 20.23 -14.77 49.03
N LYS A 129 20.33 -14.02 47.90
CA LYS A 129 21.39 -13.03 47.63
C LYS A 129 20.78 -11.64 47.40
N ILE A 130 20.73 -10.83 48.46
CA ILE A 130 20.19 -9.47 48.48
C ILE A 130 20.77 -8.59 47.37
N ALA A 131 22.09 -8.63 47.15
CA ALA A 131 22.77 -7.86 46.13
C ALA A 131 22.26 -8.20 44.71
N SER A 132 21.98 -9.50 44.43
CA SER A 132 21.45 -9.95 43.16
C SER A 132 20.00 -9.47 42.95
N ALA A 133 19.17 -9.47 43.99
CA ALA A 133 17.80 -8.94 43.92
C ALA A 133 17.79 -7.44 43.62
N HIS A 134 18.61 -6.65 44.33
CA HIS A 134 18.76 -5.23 44.03
C HIS A 134 19.21 -4.94 42.61
N SER A 135 20.19 -5.67 42.09
CA SER A 135 20.66 -5.53 40.71
C SER A 135 19.54 -5.76 39.72
N LYS A 136 18.75 -6.83 39.87
CA LYS A 136 17.62 -7.15 39.00
C LYS A 136 16.47 -6.14 39.11
N LEU A 137 16.14 -5.68 40.30
CA LEU A 137 15.13 -4.64 40.50
C LEU A 137 15.55 -3.31 39.83
N SER A 138 16.85 -2.94 39.99
CA SER A 138 17.41 -1.78 39.30
C SER A 138 17.34 -1.91 37.78
N GLU A 139 17.56 -3.10 37.25
CA GLU A 139 17.39 -3.38 35.81
C GLU A 139 15.93 -3.18 35.38
N HIS A 140 14.94 -3.66 36.14
CA HIS A 140 13.52 -3.41 35.86
C HIS A 140 13.18 -1.92 35.89
N THR A 141 13.73 -1.14 36.82
CA THR A 141 13.51 0.32 36.89
C THR A 141 13.97 1.04 35.63
N GLN A 142 15.02 0.55 34.96
CA GLN A 142 15.52 1.12 33.71
C GLN A 142 14.78 0.57 32.49
N LYS A 143 14.41 -0.72 32.49
CA LYS A 143 13.79 -1.41 31.40
C LYS A 143 12.35 -0.96 31.16
N LEU A 144 11.56 -0.78 32.21
CA LEU A 144 10.15 -0.43 32.14
C LEU A 144 9.89 0.89 31.36
N PRO A 145 10.52 2.04 31.71
CA PRO A 145 10.32 3.27 30.97
C PRO A 145 10.78 3.19 29.50
N ARG A 146 11.87 2.44 29.27
CA ARG A 146 12.38 2.25 27.91
C ARG A 146 11.37 1.49 27.04
N LEU A 147 10.80 0.40 27.53
CA LEU A 147 9.81 -0.39 26.79
C LEU A 147 8.49 0.38 26.63
N CYS A 148 8.08 1.15 27.64
CA CYS A 148 6.97 2.07 27.54
C CYS A 148 7.15 3.06 26.38
N ASN A 149 8.31 3.71 26.27
CA ASN A 149 8.61 4.65 25.19
C ASN A 149 8.67 3.97 23.81
N ILE A 150 9.19 2.74 23.71
CA ILE A 150 9.21 1.97 22.47
C ILE A 150 7.77 1.68 22.04
N LEU A 151 6.93 1.19 22.95
CA LEU A 151 5.54 0.88 22.68
C LEU A 151 4.76 2.12 22.27
N GLU A 152 4.91 3.25 22.94
CA GLU A 152 4.32 4.54 22.59
C GLU A 152 4.74 4.99 21.18
N THR A 153 6.01 4.80 20.82
CA THR A 153 6.53 5.13 19.49
C THR A 153 5.87 4.26 18.39
N GLU A 154 5.73 2.96 18.65
CA GLU A 154 5.05 2.06 17.69
C GLU A 154 3.56 2.39 17.56
N ILE A 155 2.89 2.74 18.68
CA ILE A 155 1.48 3.16 18.67
C ILE A 155 1.32 4.47 17.89
N ALA A 156 2.11 5.50 18.21
CA ALA A 156 2.05 6.79 17.53
C ALA A 156 2.36 6.68 16.03
N GLY A 157 3.22 5.73 15.64
CA GLY A 157 3.49 5.40 14.24
C GLY A 157 2.42 4.56 13.54
N ASN A 158 1.38 4.12 14.24
CA ASN A 158 0.31 3.30 13.70
C ASN A 158 -0.89 4.16 13.25
N TRP A 159 -0.73 4.87 12.15
CA TRP A 159 -1.74 5.78 11.61
C TRP A 159 -3.09 5.08 11.32
N GLY A 160 -4.16 5.85 11.43
CA GLY A 160 -5.53 5.40 11.15
C GLY A 160 -6.25 4.72 12.31
N VAL A 161 -5.64 4.64 13.51
CA VAL A 161 -6.27 4.15 14.74
C VAL A 161 -6.11 5.19 15.84
N GLU A 162 -7.17 5.49 16.55
CA GLU A 162 -7.11 6.39 17.71
C GLU A 162 -6.39 5.70 18.87
N PHE A 163 -5.45 6.40 19.51
CA PHE A 163 -4.53 5.80 20.48
C PHE A 163 -4.56 6.42 21.88
N THR A 164 -5.42 7.42 22.12
CA THR A 164 -5.46 8.14 23.40
C THR A 164 -5.78 7.25 24.59
N ASP A 165 -6.69 6.30 24.41
CA ASP A 165 -7.09 5.39 25.50
C ASP A 165 -5.98 4.40 25.82
N ILE A 166 -5.44 3.70 24.84
CA ILE A 166 -4.37 2.70 25.05
C ILE A 166 -3.10 3.35 25.63
N SER A 167 -2.72 4.55 25.17
CA SER A 167 -1.59 5.30 25.75
C SER A 167 -1.79 5.60 27.23
N SER A 168 -2.99 6.02 27.62
CA SER A 168 -3.34 6.27 29.01
C SER A 168 -3.15 5.03 29.87
N GLN A 169 -3.63 3.87 29.41
CA GLN A 169 -3.51 2.61 30.14
C GLN A 169 -2.06 2.11 30.24
N ILE A 170 -1.26 2.30 29.19
CA ILE A 170 0.17 1.97 29.20
C ILE A 170 0.91 2.79 30.27
N PHE A 171 0.69 4.10 30.33
CA PHE A 171 1.32 4.96 31.35
C PHE A 171 0.88 4.61 32.78
N LYS A 172 -0.42 4.33 32.97
CA LYS A 172 -0.98 3.89 34.24
C LYS A 172 -0.29 2.60 34.73
N LEU A 173 -0.23 1.59 33.86
CA LEU A 173 0.36 0.29 34.17
C LEU A 173 1.86 0.40 34.42
N ASN A 174 2.60 1.15 33.61
CA ASN A 174 4.03 1.41 33.79
C ASN A 174 4.31 2.09 35.15
N SER A 175 3.51 3.09 35.50
CA SER A 175 3.65 3.80 36.79
C SER A 175 3.42 2.87 38.00
N LEU A 176 2.41 2.01 37.92
CA LEU A 176 2.12 1.04 38.98
C LEU A 176 3.21 -0.04 39.09
N ALA A 177 3.70 -0.55 37.97
CA ALA A 177 4.80 -1.50 37.93
C ALA A 177 6.08 -0.91 38.58
N LEU A 178 6.41 0.35 38.27
CA LEU A 178 7.53 1.06 38.90
C LEU A 178 7.36 1.24 40.39
N LYS A 179 6.16 1.58 40.88
CA LYS A 179 5.87 1.65 42.33
C LYS A 179 6.05 0.30 42.99
N ILE A 180 5.65 -0.80 42.36
CA ILE A 180 5.84 -2.15 42.90
C ILE A 180 7.34 -2.50 42.95
N VAL A 181 8.12 -2.18 41.90
CA VAL A 181 9.57 -2.35 41.87
C VAL A 181 10.22 -1.60 43.04
N ASP A 182 9.80 -0.35 43.32
CA ASP A 182 10.31 0.45 44.42
C ASP A 182 9.98 -0.16 45.77
N GLN A 183 8.73 -0.59 46.00
CA GLN A 183 8.33 -1.29 47.21
C GLN A 183 9.11 -2.61 47.39
N CYS A 184 9.30 -3.38 46.33
CA CYS A 184 10.13 -4.59 46.36
C CYS A 184 11.58 -4.28 46.71
N SER A 185 12.14 -3.18 46.21
CA SER A 185 13.50 -2.73 46.60
C SER A 185 13.58 -2.37 48.09
N GLY A 186 12.56 -1.72 48.63
CA GLY A 186 12.42 -1.44 50.08
C GLY A 186 12.37 -2.72 50.91
N ILE A 187 11.59 -3.72 50.50
CA ILE A 187 11.52 -5.03 51.18
C ILE A 187 12.88 -5.73 51.19
N VAL A 188 13.56 -5.76 50.05
CA VAL A 188 14.90 -6.39 49.94
C VAL A 188 15.92 -5.67 50.86
N SER A 189 15.86 -4.33 50.91
CA SER A 189 16.72 -3.54 51.77
C SER A 189 16.45 -3.80 53.26
N ALA A 190 15.18 -3.82 53.68
CA ALA A 190 14.78 -4.12 55.07
C ALA A 190 15.22 -5.53 55.50
N LYS A 191 15.07 -6.54 54.60
CA LYS A 191 15.60 -7.89 54.84
C LYS A 191 17.12 -7.89 55.07
N GLY A 192 17.85 -7.07 54.28
CA GLY A 192 19.29 -6.90 54.44
C GLY A 192 19.68 -6.31 55.82
N ASN A 193 18.91 -5.37 56.31
CA ASN A 193 19.11 -4.68 57.58
C ASN A 193 18.48 -5.40 58.76
N LYS A 194 17.78 -6.52 58.55
CA LYS A 194 16.99 -7.25 59.56
C LYS A 194 15.89 -6.38 60.22
N GLU A 195 15.31 -5.49 59.41
CA GLU A 195 14.21 -4.62 59.78
C GLU A 195 12.86 -5.24 59.44
N THR A 196 11.79 -4.84 60.13
CA THR A 196 10.42 -5.24 59.80
C THR A 196 9.90 -4.35 58.68
N TYR A 197 9.21 -4.92 57.72
CA TYR A 197 8.57 -4.23 56.60
C TYR A 197 7.05 -4.43 56.63
N ASP A 198 6.31 -3.38 56.29
CA ASP A 198 4.85 -3.43 56.21
C ASP A 198 4.41 -3.99 54.84
N ASP A 199 3.97 -5.24 54.81
CA ASP A 199 3.50 -5.93 53.63
C ASP A 199 2.13 -5.42 53.10
N GLY A 200 1.41 -4.61 53.92
CA GLY A 200 0.09 -4.10 53.54
C GLY A 200 0.13 -3.16 52.34
N LYS A 201 1.20 -2.38 52.20
CA LYS A 201 1.38 -1.43 51.09
C LYS A 201 1.53 -2.13 49.74
N ILE A 202 2.31 -3.21 49.69
CA ILE A 202 2.49 -3.95 48.44
C ILE A 202 1.20 -4.67 48.04
N THR A 203 0.44 -5.18 49.01
CA THR A 203 -0.84 -5.85 48.73
C THR A 203 -1.84 -4.89 48.13
N ALA A 204 -1.93 -3.65 48.59
CA ALA A 204 -2.80 -2.63 48.01
C ALA A 204 -2.38 -2.26 46.58
N LEU A 205 -1.07 -2.09 46.35
CA LEU A 205 -0.55 -1.83 44.98
C LEU A 205 -0.79 -2.99 43.99
N LEU A 206 -0.69 -4.23 44.48
CA LEU A 206 -0.96 -5.40 43.62
C LEU A 206 -2.42 -5.47 43.20
N LYS A 207 -3.35 -5.05 44.08
CA LYS A 207 -4.77 -4.98 43.73
C LYS A 207 -5.02 -3.89 42.70
N GLU A 208 -4.49 -2.67 42.93
CA GLU A 208 -4.60 -1.57 41.96
C GLU A 208 -3.98 -1.93 40.59
N TYR A 209 -2.85 -2.65 40.65
CA TYR A 209 -2.20 -3.15 39.42
C TYR A 209 -3.07 -4.15 38.68
N ALA A 210 -3.72 -5.08 39.37
CA ALA A 210 -4.59 -6.06 38.72
C ALA A 210 -5.75 -5.39 37.97
N GLU A 211 -6.41 -4.41 38.59
CA GLU A 211 -7.48 -3.62 37.96
C GLU A 211 -6.95 -2.85 36.74
N ALA A 212 -5.78 -2.20 36.85
CA ALA A 212 -5.16 -1.49 35.72
C ALA A 212 -4.70 -2.43 34.59
N TYR A 213 -4.29 -3.66 34.94
CA TYR A 213 -3.90 -4.65 33.93
C TYR A 213 -5.10 -5.15 33.12
N ASP A 214 -6.24 -5.33 33.75
CA ASP A 214 -7.49 -5.71 33.04
C ASP A 214 -7.92 -4.61 32.08
N GLU A 215 -7.94 -3.34 32.52
CA GLU A 215 -8.23 -2.18 31.66
C GLU A 215 -7.25 -2.07 30.47
N PHE A 216 -5.95 -2.24 30.72
CA PHE A 216 -4.92 -2.25 29.68
C PHE A 216 -5.13 -3.41 28.69
N SER A 217 -5.46 -4.61 29.19
CA SER A 217 -5.68 -5.79 28.36
C SER A 217 -6.86 -5.60 27.38
N GLU A 218 -7.96 -5.00 27.85
CA GLU A 218 -9.11 -4.66 27.04
C GLU A 218 -8.77 -3.60 25.99
N ALA A 219 -8.13 -2.50 26.40
CA ALA A 219 -7.70 -1.43 25.50
C ALA A 219 -6.72 -1.94 24.43
N ARG A 220 -5.77 -2.81 24.81
CA ARG A 220 -4.85 -3.48 23.88
C ARG A 220 -5.57 -4.33 22.86
N ALA A 221 -6.52 -5.16 23.32
CA ALA A 221 -7.28 -6.04 22.43
C ALA A 221 -8.10 -5.24 21.43
N SER A 222 -8.77 -4.17 21.86
CA SER A 222 -9.52 -3.25 21.00
C SER A 222 -8.59 -2.59 19.98
N TYR A 223 -7.46 -2.05 20.40
CA TYR A 223 -6.52 -1.36 19.53
C TYR A 223 -5.92 -2.28 18.45
N ILE A 224 -5.53 -3.52 18.80
CA ILE A 224 -5.04 -4.51 17.85
C ILE A 224 -6.15 -4.90 16.87
N MET A 225 -7.37 -5.13 17.34
CA MET A 225 -8.51 -5.50 16.50
C MET A 225 -8.86 -4.39 15.50
N GLU A 226 -8.85 -3.14 15.90
CA GLU A 226 -9.06 -2.00 14.99
C GLU A 226 -7.97 -1.90 13.94
N THR A 227 -6.70 -2.12 14.33
CA THR A 227 -5.56 -2.15 13.40
C THR A 227 -5.71 -3.29 12.37
N GLU A 228 -6.10 -4.48 12.81
CA GLU A 228 -6.37 -5.62 11.93
C GLU A 228 -7.56 -5.36 11.01
N PHE A 229 -8.62 -4.76 11.53
CA PHE A 229 -9.80 -4.41 10.72
C PHE A 229 -9.43 -3.44 9.59
N LEU A 230 -8.65 -2.41 9.88
CA LEU A 230 -8.15 -1.47 8.86
C LEU A 230 -7.26 -2.16 7.83
N LEU A 231 -6.35 -3.04 8.26
CA LEU A 231 -5.50 -3.81 7.36
C LEU A 231 -6.33 -4.70 6.43
N ASN A 232 -7.33 -5.37 6.97
CA ASN A 232 -8.25 -6.22 6.22
C ASN A 232 -9.11 -5.39 5.27
N ALA A 233 -9.63 -4.23 5.69
CA ALA A 233 -10.40 -3.34 4.83
C ALA A 233 -9.60 -2.89 3.61
N ILE A 234 -8.33 -2.56 3.78
CA ILE A 234 -7.42 -2.20 2.68
C ILE A 234 -7.14 -3.40 1.77
N SER A 235 -7.00 -4.61 2.34
CA SER A 235 -6.63 -5.81 1.59
C SER A 235 -7.78 -6.43 0.78
N TYR A 236 -9.02 -6.37 1.28
CA TYR A 236 -10.17 -7.11 0.71
C TYR A 236 -11.17 -6.25 -0.06
N LYS A 237 -11.20 -4.94 0.15
CA LYS A 237 -11.97 -4.05 -0.71
C LYS A 237 -11.07 -3.62 -1.87
N ASN A 238 -11.62 -3.61 -3.09
CA ASN A 238 -11.02 -2.89 -4.23
C ASN A 238 -11.07 -1.37 -3.93
N ILE A 239 -10.42 -0.97 -2.85
CA ILE A 239 -10.38 0.42 -2.39
C ILE A 239 -9.43 1.15 -3.32
N THR A 240 -9.88 2.24 -3.90
CA THR A 240 -9.05 3.13 -4.69
C THR A 240 -8.01 3.82 -3.80
N LEU A 241 -6.89 4.27 -4.39
CA LEU A 241 -5.88 5.06 -3.67
C LEU A 241 -6.48 6.32 -3.01
N GLU A 242 -7.54 6.90 -3.57
CA GLU A 242 -8.23 8.07 -3.01
C GLU A 242 -8.99 7.70 -1.73
N GLU A 243 -9.72 6.59 -1.74
CA GLU A 243 -10.41 6.08 -0.54
C GLU A 243 -9.42 5.68 0.55
N ILE A 244 -8.26 5.09 0.19
CA ILE A 244 -7.20 4.79 1.16
C ILE A 244 -6.66 6.07 1.79
N ARG A 245 -6.45 7.15 1.02
CA ARG A 245 -6.00 8.45 1.54
C ARG A 245 -7.02 9.11 2.47
N GLU A 246 -8.32 8.89 2.27
CA GLU A 246 -9.35 9.35 3.21
C GLU A 246 -9.33 8.56 4.53
N TYR A 247 -9.06 7.25 4.48
CA TYR A 247 -8.87 6.43 5.69
C TYR A 247 -7.56 6.75 6.43
N ILE A 248 -6.53 7.14 5.68
CA ILE A 248 -5.26 7.62 6.22
C ILE A 248 -5.36 9.15 6.27
N LYS A 249 -6.18 9.70 7.12
CA LYS A 249 -6.07 11.11 7.44
C LYS A 249 -4.67 11.33 8.01
N GLU A 250 -3.76 11.79 7.15
CA GLU A 250 -2.52 12.39 7.63
C GLU A 250 -2.90 13.51 8.60
N PRO A 251 -2.30 13.53 9.80
CA PRO A 251 -2.50 14.62 10.74
C PRO A 251 -1.98 15.94 10.17
#